data_43d5f99a3b223088cddd10d193fde999
#
_entry.id   43d5f99a3b223088cddd10d193fde999
#
_cell.length_a   1.000
_cell.length_b   1.000
_cell.length_c   1.000
_cell.angle_alpha   90.00
_cell.angle_beta   90.00
_cell.angle_gamma   90.00
#
_symmetry.space_group_name_H-M   'P 1'
#
loop_
_entity.id
_entity.type
_entity.pdbx_description
1 polymer ?
#
loop_
_entity_poly.entity_id
_entity_poly.type
_entity_poly.pdbx_seq_one_letter_code
_entity_poly.pdbx_strand_id
1 'polypeptide(L)'
;DFRVKAWRSIVRNLGLPKVMSIKRQKEFDGNCKKGSLPEINTKNVHEFLDSIIGSMNEIVEETIQEVYEWLRPGARRYVEHKTNLKNARWKLGEKIIITSVATGHSWSKSYSLHYWCEDHFIQLDRAFHLLDGAGIPDGYKSPLVDAINTTAYVSGATGETEYLSFRCFYNENIHITFKR
;
A
#
# COMPACT_ATOMS: atom_id res chain seq x y z
N ASP A 1 0.83 28.20 -1.17
CA ASP A 1 -0.48 28.48 -1.76
C ASP A 1 -1.57 28.01 -0.79
N PHE A 2 -2.45 28.95 -0.37
CA PHE A 2 -3.56 28.65 0.55
C PHE A 2 -4.50 27.57 -0.02
N ARG A 3 -4.84 27.65 -1.31
CA ARG A 3 -5.73 26.71 -2.00
C ARG A 3 -5.21 25.27 -1.91
N VAL A 4 -3.92 25.07 -2.14
CA VAL A 4 -3.30 23.73 -2.03
C VAL A 4 -3.37 23.19 -0.61
N LYS A 5 -3.08 24.03 0.40
CA LYS A 5 -3.18 23.63 1.80
C LYS A 5 -4.60 23.23 2.19
N ALA A 6 -5.58 24.00 1.74
CA ALA A 6 -6.98 23.73 2.04
C ALA A 6 -7.47 22.45 1.34
N TRP A 7 -7.16 22.21 0.06
CA TRP A 7 -7.49 20.95 -0.62
C TRP A 7 -6.85 19.75 0.07
N ARG A 8 -5.57 19.83 0.46
CA ARG A 8 -4.91 18.75 1.22
C ARG A 8 -5.59 18.49 2.56
N SER A 9 -6.04 19.56 3.25
CA SER A 9 -6.79 19.42 4.50
C SER A 9 -8.13 18.72 4.29
N ILE A 10 -8.90 19.13 3.26
CA ILE A 10 -10.18 18.51 2.89
C ILE A 10 -9.98 17.02 2.60
N VAL A 11 -9.08 16.69 1.69
CA VAL A 11 -8.80 15.31 1.27
C VAL A 11 -8.38 14.45 2.47
N ARG A 12 -7.53 14.98 3.35
CA ARG A 12 -7.09 14.28 4.57
C ARG A 12 -8.22 14.08 5.57
N ASN A 13 -8.98 15.13 5.86
CA ASN A 13 -10.07 15.08 6.86
C ASN A 13 -11.20 14.14 6.45
N LEU A 14 -11.42 13.98 5.16
CA LEU A 14 -12.38 13.03 4.60
C LEU A 14 -11.83 11.59 4.49
N GLY A 15 -10.58 11.37 4.88
CA GLY A 15 -9.96 10.04 4.81
C GLY A 15 -9.73 9.52 3.39
N LEU A 16 -9.85 10.37 2.35
CA LEU A 16 -9.74 9.95 0.96
C LEU A 16 -8.40 9.28 0.59
N PRO A 17 -7.24 9.64 1.18
CA PRO A 17 -6.01 8.91 0.90
C PRO A 17 -6.07 7.42 1.25
N LYS A 18 -6.97 7.04 2.15
CA LYS A 18 -7.18 5.64 2.52
C LYS A 18 -7.85 4.82 1.40
N VAL A 19 -8.73 5.45 0.64
CA VAL A 19 -9.49 4.78 -0.42
C VAL A 19 -8.92 4.98 -1.82
N MET A 20 -8.04 5.96 -2.02
CA MET A 20 -7.42 6.23 -3.32
C MET A 20 -6.29 5.24 -3.63
N SER A 21 -6.20 4.79 -4.89
CA SER A 21 -5.04 4.06 -5.40
C SER A 21 -3.77 4.93 -5.35
N ILE A 22 -2.58 4.31 -5.40
CA ILE A 22 -1.30 5.05 -5.45
C ILE A 22 -1.29 6.00 -6.65
N LYS A 23 -1.81 5.55 -7.78
CA LYS A 23 -1.91 6.36 -9.00
C LYS A 23 -2.71 7.64 -8.75
N ARG A 24 -3.92 7.53 -8.19
CA ARG A 24 -4.79 8.67 -7.90
C ARG A 24 -4.19 9.62 -6.87
N GLN A 25 -3.49 9.10 -5.86
CA GLN A 25 -2.76 9.93 -4.90
C GLN A 25 -1.65 10.74 -5.58
N LYS A 26 -0.87 10.11 -6.47
CA LYS A 26 0.18 10.80 -7.24
C LYS A 26 -0.39 11.85 -8.21
N GLU A 27 -1.52 11.58 -8.83
CA GLU A 27 -2.23 12.56 -9.70
C GLU A 27 -2.69 13.77 -8.89
N PHE A 28 -3.31 13.53 -7.72
CA PHE A 28 -3.71 14.62 -6.82
C PHE A 28 -2.51 15.46 -6.37
N ASP A 29 -1.42 14.83 -5.95
CA ASP A 29 -0.19 15.53 -5.57
C ASP A 29 0.44 16.28 -6.75
N GLY A 30 0.37 15.72 -7.95
CA GLY A 30 0.80 16.38 -9.18
C GLY A 30 -0.01 17.66 -9.46
N ASN A 31 -1.33 17.61 -9.30
CA ASN A 31 -2.22 18.74 -9.44
C ASN A 31 -1.97 19.80 -8.36
N CYS A 32 -1.67 19.40 -7.13
CA CYS A 32 -1.22 20.29 -6.05
C CYS A 32 0.06 21.06 -6.45
N LYS A 33 1.06 20.36 -7.00
CA LYS A 33 2.34 20.97 -7.41
C LYS A 33 2.18 21.94 -8.59
N LYS A 34 1.31 21.59 -9.54
CA LYS A 34 1.03 22.43 -10.73
C LYS A 34 0.12 23.61 -10.42
N GLY A 35 -0.52 23.66 -9.25
CA GLY A 35 -1.51 24.68 -8.91
C GLY A 35 -2.81 24.59 -9.72
N SER A 36 -3.07 23.42 -10.34
CA SER A 36 -4.23 23.18 -11.22
C SER A 36 -5.50 22.78 -10.48
N LEU A 37 -5.51 22.84 -9.14
CA LEU A 37 -6.68 22.55 -8.34
C LEU A 37 -7.75 23.64 -8.52
N PRO A 38 -9.05 23.27 -8.55
CA PRO A 38 -10.14 24.23 -8.66
C PRO A 38 -10.21 25.14 -7.42
N GLU A 39 -10.94 26.24 -7.53
CA GLU A 39 -11.24 27.09 -6.38
C GLU A 39 -12.03 26.33 -5.33
N ILE A 40 -11.79 26.67 -4.04
CA ILE A 40 -12.47 26.05 -2.94
C ILE A 40 -13.82 26.72 -2.75
N ASN A 41 -14.86 26.04 -3.16
CA ASN A 41 -16.23 26.35 -2.90
C ASN A 41 -17.03 25.05 -2.72
N THR A 42 -18.23 25.16 -2.17
CA THR A 42 -19.07 23.99 -1.87
C THR A 42 -19.31 23.12 -3.11
N LYS A 43 -19.55 23.75 -4.27
CA LYS A 43 -19.80 23.06 -5.53
C LYS A 43 -18.59 22.20 -5.95
N ASN A 44 -17.41 22.80 -6.02
CA ASN A 44 -16.18 22.08 -6.45
C ASN A 44 -15.79 20.97 -5.48
N VAL A 45 -16.05 21.16 -4.18
CA VAL A 45 -15.80 20.10 -3.18
C VAL A 45 -16.78 18.95 -3.38
N HIS A 46 -18.07 19.22 -3.61
CA HIS A 46 -19.07 18.16 -3.88
C HIS A 46 -18.75 17.45 -5.20
N GLU A 47 -18.46 18.14 -6.29
CA GLU A 47 -18.08 17.53 -7.57
C GLU A 47 -16.85 16.62 -7.42
N PHE A 48 -15.86 17.03 -6.63
CA PHE A 48 -14.70 16.19 -6.34
C PHE A 48 -15.07 14.92 -5.56
N LEU A 49 -15.92 15.05 -4.53
CA LEU A 49 -16.41 13.90 -3.75
C LEU A 49 -17.26 12.95 -4.60
N ASP A 50 -18.18 13.50 -5.39
CA ASP A 50 -19.03 12.69 -6.28
C ASP A 50 -18.19 11.93 -7.31
N SER A 51 -17.12 12.54 -7.82
CA SER A 51 -16.15 11.89 -8.71
C SER A 51 -15.45 10.71 -8.01
N ILE A 52 -15.05 10.85 -6.76
CA ILE A 52 -14.41 9.75 -5.99
C ILE A 52 -15.43 8.64 -5.72
N ILE A 53 -16.62 9.00 -5.22
CA ILE A 53 -17.67 8.03 -4.88
C ILE A 53 -18.12 7.28 -6.15
N GLY A 54 -18.37 8.01 -7.24
CA GLY A 54 -18.79 7.42 -8.51
C GLY A 54 -17.75 6.50 -9.17
N SER A 55 -16.47 6.64 -8.78
CA SER A 55 -15.38 5.81 -9.29
C SER A 55 -14.87 4.75 -8.30
N MET A 56 -15.60 4.45 -7.23
CA MET A 56 -15.13 3.50 -6.21
C MET A 56 -14.78 2.12 -6.77
N ASN A 57 -15.60 1.57 -7.67
CA ASN A 57 -15.30 0.28 -8.29
C ASN A 57 -13.99 0.32 -9.11
N GLU A 58 -13.78 1.40 -9.86
CA GLU A 58 -12.54 1.62 -10.62
C GLU A 58 -11.33 1.74 -9.68
N ILE A 59 -11.50 2.40 -8.55
CA ILE A 59 -10.44 2.54 -7.53
C ILE A 59 -10.05 1.18 -6.94
N VAL A 60 -11.04 0.33 -6.67
CA VAL A 60 -10.80 -1.04 -6.19
C VAL A 60 -10.03 -1.85 -7.25
N GLU A 61 -10.48 -1.81 -8.51
CA GLU A 61 -9.80 -2.48 -9.62
C GLU A 61 -8.37 -1.96 -9.80
N GLU A 62 -8.18 -0.64 -9.80
CA GLU A 62 -6.85 -0.01 -9.86
C GLU A 62 -5.95 -0.49 -8.72
N THR A 63 -6.47 -0.54 -7.49
CA THR A 63 -5.70 -0.97 -6.32
C THR A 63 -5.27 -2.45 -6.45
N ILE A 64 -6.17 -3.32 -6.88
CA ILE A 64 -5.87 -4.74 -7.12
C ILE A 64 -4.83 -4.88 -8.23
N GLN A 65 -4.98 -4.13 -9.33
CA GLN A 65 -4.05 -4.13 -10.44
C GLN A 65 -2.66 -3.65 -10.02
N GLU A 66 -2.56 -2.58 -9.24
CA GLU A 66 -1.29 -2.06 -8.73
C GLU A 66 -0.57 -3.09 -7.83
N VAL A 67 -1.31 -3.75 -6.94
CA VAL A 67 -0.78 -4.82 -6.09
C VAL A 67 -0.31 -6.00 -6.91
N TYR A 68 -1.10 -6.45 -7.89
CA TYR A 68 -0.72 -7.54 -8.78
C TYR A 68 0.55 -7.20 -9.58
N GLU A 69 0.60 -6.01 -10.19
CA GLU A 69 1.75 -5.55 -10.96
C GLU A 69 3.01 -5.44 -10.10
N TRP A 70 2.87 -5.08 -8.84
CA TRP A 70 3.99 -5.04 -7.92
C TRP A 70 4.50 -6.43 -7.52
N LEU A 71 3.58 -7.37 -7.30
CA LEU A 71 3.92 -8.71 -6.79
C LEU A 71 4.29 -9.71 -7.89
N ARG A 72 3.90 -9.48 -9.14
CA ARG A 72 4.14 -10.43 -10.22
C ARG A 72 5.63 -10.66 -10.46
N PRO A 73 6.05 -11.88 -10.86
CA PRO A 73 7.43 -12.17 -11.20
C PRO A 73 7.92 -11.27 -12.35
N GLY A 74 9.13 -10.74 -12.22
CA GLY A 74 9.75 -9.88 -13.24
C GLY A 74 9.17 -8.47 -13.33
N ALA A 75 8.33 -8.06 -12.37
CA ALA A 75 7.75 -6.73 -12.33
C ALA A 75 8.78 -5.61 -12.15
N ARG A 76 9.94 -5.90 -11.60
CA ARG A 76 11.00 -4.93 -11.31
C ARG A 76 12.30 -5.25 -12.01
N ARG A 77 12.96 -4.21 -12.50
CA ARG A 77 14.23 -4.30 -13.24
C ARG A 77 15.40 -4.77 -12.38
N TYR A 78 15.34 -4.53 -11.05
CA TYR A 78 16.43 -4.79 -10.11
C TYR A 78 16.08 -5.68 -8.92
N VAL A 79 14.79 -5.95 -8.71
CA VAL A 79 14.31 -6.76 -7.58
C VAL A 79 13.30 -7.76 -8.11
N GLU A 80 13.68 -9.03 -8.10
CA GLU A 80 12.78 -10.11 -8.48
C GLU A 80 12.02 -10.62 -7.25
N HIS A 81 10.69 -10.56 -7.32
CA HIS A 81 9.87 -11.27 -6.36
C HIS A 81 9.79 -12.75 -6.77
N LYS A 82 10.07 -13.61 -5.81
CA LYS A 82 10.03 -15.06 -6.01
C LYS A 82 8.71 -15.61 -5.53
N THR A 83 8.09 -16.44 -6.32
CA THR A 83 6.89 -17.18 -5.93
C THR A 83 7.20 -18.67 -5.81
N ASN A 84 6.38 -19.41 -5.09
CA ASN A 84 6.53 -20.86 -4.94
C ASN A 84 6.25 -21.63 -6.24
N LEU A 85 5.64 -21.02 -7.23
CA LEU A 85 5.26 -21.67 -8.47
C LEU A 85 6.38 -21.50 -9.51
N LYS A 86 7.14 -22.54 -9.74
CA LYS A 86 8.00 -22.64 -10.90
C LYS A 86 7.12 -22.51 -12.15
N ASN A 87 7.43 -21.56 -13.03
CA ASN A 87 6.75 -21.32 -14.31
C ASN A 87 5.40 -20.60 -14.27
N ALA A 88 4.96 -20.06 -13.16
CA ALA A 88 3.71 -19.29 -13.10
C ALA A 88 3.92 -17.80 -13.41
N ARG A 89 4.19 -17.47 -14.67
CA ARG A 89 4.43 -16.07 -15.10
C ARG A 89 3.28 -15.12 -14.79
N TRP A 90 2.06 -15.65 -14.69
CA TRP A 90 0.81 -14.88 -14.57
C TRP A 90 0.01 -15.19 -13.31
N LYS A 91 0.54 -16.04 -12.41
CA LYS A 91 -0.16 -16.42 -11.18
C LYS A 91 0.70 -16.07 -9.97
N LEU A 92 0.10 -15.46 -8.98
CA LEU A 92 0.68 -15.32 -7.65
C LEU A 92 0.51 -16.66 -6.92
N GLY A 93 1.58 -17.16 -6.28
CA GLY A 93 1.50 -18.33 -5.41
C GLY A 93 0.93 -17.96 -4.04
N GLU A 94 0.62 -18.96 -3.24
CA GLU A 94 0.22 -18.75 -1.84
C GLU A 94 1.30 -18.00 -1.03
N LYS A 95 2.56 -18.17 -1.43
CA LYS A 95 3.72 -17.55 -0.79
C LYS A 95 4.53 -16.75 -1.80
N ILE A 96 4.87 -15.55 -1.42
CA ILE A 96 5.71 -14.63 -2.21
C ILE A 96 6.93 -14.25 -1.39
N ILE A 97 8.09 -14.19 -2.03
CA ILE A 97 9.34 -13.69 -1.45
C ILE A 97 9.59 -12.31 -2.03
N ILE A 98 9.47 -11.29 -1.21
CA ILE A 98 9.75 -9.91 -1.56
C ILE A 98 11.17 -9.59 -1.09
N THR A 99 12.04 -9.22 -2.01
CA THR A 99 13.47 -9.06 -1.74
C THR A 99 13.84 -7.60 -1.48
N SER A 100 14.79 -7.39 -0.57
CA SER A 100 15.38 -6.07 -0.26
C SER A 100 14.33 -5.01 0.12
N VAL A 101 13.41 -5.35 1.03
CA VAL A 101 12.29 -4.48 1.42
C VAL A 101 12.28 -4.07 2.89
N ALA A 102 13.06 -4.76 3.73
CA ALA A 102 13.11 -4.45 5.16
C ALA A 102 14.53 -4.51 5.69
N THR A 103 14.92 -3.52 6.43
CA THR A 103 16.18 -3.52 7.18
C THR A 103 15.90 -3.69 8.65
N GLY A 104 16.91 -4.11 9.40
CA GLY A 104 16.85 -4.12 10.85
C GLY A 104 18.13 -3.53 11.40
N HIS A 105 18.00 -2.87 12.53
CA HIS A 105 19.13 -2.35 13.24
C HIS A 105 19.24 -3.04 14.59
N SER A 106 20.41 -3.53 14.95
CA SER A 106 20.66 -4.19 16.23
C SER A 106 20.28 -3.32 17.44
N TRP A 107 20.32 -1.99 17.29
CA TRP A 107 19.92 -1.03 18.29
C TRP A 107 18.41 -0.77 18.36
N SER A 108 17.66 -0.90 17.24
CA SER A 108 16.18 -0.72 17.22
C SER A 108 15.43 -1.96 17.70
N LYS A 109 16.11 -3.11 17.76
CA LYS A 109 15.56 -4.42 18.11
C LYS A 109 14.39 -4.90 17.25
N SER A 110 14.02 -4.16 16.20
CA SER A 110 12.92 -4.49 15.30
C SER A 110 13.30 -4.28 13.83
N TYR A 111 12.54 -4.93 12.94
CA TYR A 111 12.60 -4.65 11.52
C TYR A 111 11.96 -3.29 11.20
N SER A 112 12.33 -2.72 10.06
CA SER A 112 11.71 -1.53 9.49
C SER A 112 11.62 -1.69 7.97
N LEU A 113 10.47 -1.43 7.41
CA LEU A 113 10.31 -1.38 5.97
C LEU A 113 11.09 -0.21 5.38
N HIS A 114 11.66 -0.42 4.20
CA HIS A 114 12.24 0.67 3.44
C HIS A 114 11.15 1.64 2.97
N TYR A 115 11.38 2.94 3.11
CA TYR A 115 10.41 4.01 2.78
C TYR A 115 9.89 3.93 1.34
N TRP A 116 10.71 3.42 0.40
CA TRP A 116 10.34 3.34 -1.02
C TRP A 116 9.35 2.22 -1.33
N CYS A 117 9.15 1.26 -0.44
CA CYS A 117 8.20 0.16 -0.62
C CYS A 117 7.03 0.18 0.38
N GLU A 118 7.05 1.04 1.38
CA GLU A 118 6.02 1.12 2.42
C GLU A 118 4.62 1.31 1.82
N ASP A 119 4.47 2.19 0.83
CA ASP A 119 3.20 2.43 0.14
C ASP A 119 2.64 1.16 -0.53
N HIS A 120 3.51 0.29 -1.05
CA HIS A 120 3.08 -0.96 -1.66
C HIS A 120 2.57 -1.97 -0.63
N PHE A 121 3.18 -2.03 0.57
CA PHE A 121 2.67 -2.85 1.66
C PHE A 121 1.35 -2.33 2.19
N ILE A 122 1.19 -1.01 2.28
CA ILE A 122 -0.09 -0.37 2.62
C ILE A 122 -1.16 -0.76 1.60
N GLN A 123 -0.85 -0.70 0.30
CA GLN A 123 -1.82 -1.06 -0.75
C GLN A 123 -2.13 -2.55 -0.77
N LEU A 124 -1.15 -3.40 -0.50
CA LEU A 124 -1.38 -4.84 -0.38
C LEU A 124 -2.42 -5.15 0.71
N ASP A 125 -2.24 -4.57 1.89
CA ASP A 125 -3.16 -4.75 3.01
C ASP A 125 -4.56 -4.19 2.69
N ARG A 126 -4.63 -2.99 2.12
CA ARG A 126 -5.88 -2.35 1.70
C ARG A 126 -6.66 -3.14 0.67
N ALA A 127 -5.97 -3.76 -0.30
CA ALA A 127 -6.63 -4.53 -1.34
C ALA A 127 -7.51 -5.64 -0.73
N PHE A 128 -7.03 -6.33 0.31
CA PHE A 128 -7.80 -7.37 0.99
C PHE A 128 -8.98 -6.80 1.76
N HIS A 129 -8.80 -5.70 2.48
CA HIS A 129 -9.89 -5.03 3.19
C HIS A 129 -10.98 -4.50 2.25
N LEU A 130 -10.60 -4.00 1.08
CA LEU A 130 -11.55 -3.56 0.06
C LEU A 130 -12.31 -4.74 -0.56
N LEU A 131 -11.62 -5.85 -0.83
CA LEU A 131 -12.24 -7.06 -1.40
C LEU A 131 -13.21 -7.74 -0.43
N ASP A 132 -12.90 -7.72 0.85
CA ASP A 132 -13.75 -8.32 1.89
C ASP A 132 -14.94 -7.42 2.28
N GLY A 133 -14.93 -6.16 1.85
CA GLY A 133 -15.97 -5.18 2.21
C GLY A 133 -15.93 -4.74 3.67
N ALA A 134 -14.91 -5.14 4.42
CA ALA A 134 -14.74 -4.78 5.84
C ALA A 134 -14.39 -3.30 6.05
N GLY A 135 -14.13 -2.57 4.97
CA GLY A 135 -13.63 -1.20 5.04
C GLY A 135 -12.14 -1.14 5.40
N ILE A 136 -11.56 0.04 5.25
CA ILE A 136 -10.13 0.22 5.50
C ILE A 136 -9.91 0.54 6.98
N PRO A 137 -9.01 -0.18 7.66
CA PRO A 137 -8.74 0.04 9.08
C PRO A 137 -8.37 1.49 9.39
N ASP A 138 -8.84 1.99 10.53
CA ASP A 138 -8.41 3.28 11.03
C ASP A 138 -6.94 3.24 11.44
N GLY A 139 -6.21 4.30 11.12
CA GLY A 139 -4.80 4.41 11.46
C GLY A 139 -4.00 5.15 10.39
N TYR A 140 -2.82 5.61 10.78
CA TYR A 140 -1.91 6.29 9.87
C TYR A 140 -1.22 5.30 8.92
N LYS A 141 -0.89 4.12 9.43
CA LYS A 141 -0.27 3.01 8.70
C LYS A 141 -1.23 1.82 8.63
N SER A 142 -0.94 0.89 7.74
CA SER A 142 -1.71 -0.35 7.67
C SER A 142 -1.31 -1.33 8.77
N PRO A 143 -2.21 -2.21 9.23
CA PRO A 143 -1.90 -3.30 10.15
C PRO A 143 -0.67 -4.12 9.75
N LEU A 144 -0.50 -4.38 8.46
CA LEU A 144 0.66 -5.12 7.94
C LEU A 144 1.98 -4.36 8.15
N VAL A 145 2.00 -3.07 7.86
CA VAL A 145 3.20 -2.23 8.05
C VAL A 145 3.57 -2.13 9.52
N ASP A 146 2.58 -1.93 10.38
CA ASP A 146 2.80 -1.84 11.82
C ASP A 146 3.29 -3.18 12.40
N ALA A 147 2.71 -4.29 11.96
CA ALA A 147 3.15 -5.62 12.38
C ALA A 147 4.61 -5.90 11.96
N ILE A 148 5.01 -5.54 10.73
CA ILE A 148 6.39 -5.71 10.28
C ILE A 148 7.35 -4.84 11.09
N ASN A 149 7.02 -3.56 11.28
CA ASN A 149 7.87 -2.60 11.97
C ASN A 149 8.01 -2.87 13.48
N THR A 150 7.11 -3.66 14.06
CA THR A 150 7.19 -4.10 15.46
C THR A 150 7.79 -5.50 15.63
N THR A 151 8.00 -6.22 14.53
CA THR A 151 8.56 -7.58 14.57
C THR A 151 10.03 -7.54 15.03
N ALA A 152 10.39 -8.40 15.98
CA ALA A 152 11.73 -8.48 16.52
C ALA A 152 12.79 -8.72 15.44
N TYR A 153 13.93 -8.04 15.54
CA TYR A 153 15.06 -8.21 14.61
C TYR A 153 15.78 -9.54 14.85
N VAL A 154 15.12 -10.61 14.45
CA VAL A 154 15.65 -11.98 14.48
C VAL A 154 15.36 -12.63 13.13
N SER A 155 16.35 -13.33 12.56
CA SER A 155 16.14 -14.00 11.27
C SER A 155 15.06 -15.07 11.37
N GLY A 156 14.06 -14.97 10.50
CA GLY A 156 12.91 -15.87 10.51
C GLY A 156 11.82 -15.48 11.48
N ALA A 157 11.91 -14.31 12.12
CA ALA A 157 10.82 -13.79 12.96
C ALA A 157 9.54 -13.65 12.14
N THR A 158 8.42 -14.05 12.73
CA THR A 158 7.11 -14.10 12.09
C THR A 158 6.16 -13.09 12.70
N GLY A 159 5.23 -12.65 11.89
CA GLY A 159 4.06 -11.88 12.30
C GLY A 159 2.87 -12.21 11.40
N GLU A 160 1.72 -11.71 11.76
CA GLU A 160 0.50 -11.93 11.01
C GLU A 160 -0.48 -10.76 11.15
N THR A 161 -1.34 -10.65 10.16
CA THR A 161 -2.54 -9.79 10.15
C THR A 161 -3.76 -10.66 9.85
N GLU A 162 -4.90 -10.05 9.66
CA GLU A 162 -6.13 -10.76 9.31
C GLU A 162 -5.97 -11.62 8.05
N TYR A 163 -5.41 -11.06 6.97
CA TYR A 163 -5.31 -11.70 5.64
C TYR A 163 -3.95 -12.29 5.32
N LEU A 164 -2.91 -11.90 6.04
CA LEU A 164 -1.53 -12.19 5.69
C LEU A 164 -0.75 -12.72 6.89
N SER A 165 0.14 -13.68 6.63
CA SER A 165 1.22 -13.99 7.54
C SER A 165 2.55 -13.70 6.87
N PHE A 166 3.57 -13.33 7.63
CA PHE A 166 4.87 -13.00 7.08
C PHE A 166 6.02 -13.50 7.93
N ARG A 167 7.20 -13.55 7.31
CA ARG A 167 8.47 -13.89 7.97
C ARG A 167 9.57 -12.98 7.46
N CYS A 168 10.28 -12.32 8.37
CA CYS A 168 11.37 -11.39 8.07
C CYS A 168 12.74 -12.07 8.21
N PHE A 169 13.72 -11.67 7.38
CA PHE A 169 15.05 -12.25 7.35
C PHE A 169 16.14 -11.18 7.33
N TYR A 170 17.33 -11.49 7.83
CA TYR A 170 18.49 -10.58 7.87
C TYR A 170 18.97 -10.12 6.49
N ASN A 171 18.68 -10.87 5.43
CA ASN A 171 18.98 -10.49 4.06
C ASN A 171 17.94 -9.52 3.45
N GLU A 172 17.21 -8.80 4.32
CA GLU A 172 16.20 -7.80 3.96
C GLU A 172 14.97 -8.35 3.23
N ASN A 173 14.84 -9.66 3.12
CA ASN A 173 13.68 -10.29 2.48
C ASN A 173 12.53 -10.46 3.46
N ILE A 174 11.32 -10.32 2.93
CA ILE A 174 10.09 -10.70 3.62
C ILE A 174 9.39 -11.77 2.79
N HIS A 175 9.06 -12.88 3.44
CA HIS A 175 8.18 -13.90 2.88
C HIS A 175 6.76 -13.61 3.35
N ILE A 176 5.84 -13.43 2.41
CA ILE A 176 4.41 -13.24 2.68
C ILE A 176 3.68 -14.50 2.26
N THR A 177 2.74 -14.94 3.08
CA THR A 177 1.81 -16.03 2.80
C THR A 177 0.39 -15.50 2.92
N PHE A 178 -0.41 -15.70 1.90
CA PHE A 178 -1.83 -15.33 1.90
C PHE A 178 -2.61 -16.33 2.75
N LYS A 179 -3.39 -15.82 3.69
CA LYS A 179 -4.35 -16.65 4.45
C LYS A 179 -5.58 -16.92 3.57
N ARG A 180 -6.18 -18.08 3.77
CA ARG A 180 -7.43 -18.48 3.10
C ARG A 180 -8.63 -18.05 3.94
#